data_e33ebb513572edbabf1d67a04664958a
#
_entry.id   e33ebb513572edbabf1d67a04664958a
#
_cell.length_a   1.000
_cell.length_b   1.000
_cell.length_c   1.000
_cell.angle_alpha   90.00
_cell.angle_beta   90.00
_cell.angle_gamma   90.00
#
_symmetry.space_group_name_H-M   'P 1'
#
loop_
_entity.id
_entity.type
_entity.pdbx_description
1 polymer ?
#
loop_
_entity_poly.entity_id
_entity_poly.type
_entity_poly.pdbx_seq_one_letter_code
_entity_poly.pdbx_strand_id
1 'polypeptide(L)'
;MPAAPRSTPASASASACAALRAALLDAPPVTVNSVPDLGRAVFVGSGDSLASGLIATEFGHRALSAGDVTWSQTLPAACDTLVGISHSGTSGATVRALRMARDAGLKTVAITSQASSPLADTADEVRLVPTLRVEEEVPCAGHVMLAQGVAAVCGVDTTPFNQALAQSLDGVRATVDAHVRDLPGSAPAAVSVLSLPELCSGADFWVLKLIEACGLAVRTVPLEESGHVDYFIGPQAHLTLQLMGPHGRSRFDRLAEALRTTGQTVCQVDTRHLTDPSAPDAAVLRDLATAVAGTWFAHGAALRWGRPPFRGGAVNMDARHIKLDS
;
A
#
# COMPACT_ATOMS: atom_id res chain seq x y z
N MET A 1 3.64 -38.71 14.82
CA MET A 1 2.91 -37.67 15.54
C MET A 1 1.73 -37.26 14.68
N PRO A 2 0.49 -37.20 15.16
CA PRO A 2 -0.62 -36.71 14.35
C PRO A 2 -0.41 -35.22 14.06
N ALA A 3 -0.58 -34.81 12.80
CA ALA A 3 -0.55 -33.43 12.39
C ALA A 3 -1.61 -32.63 13.14
N ALA A 4 -1.24 -31.46 13.67
CA ALA A 4 -2.19 -30.56 14.29
C ALA A 4 -3.34 -30.23 13.34
N PRO A 5 -4.57 -30.08 13.82
CA PRO A 5 -5.69 -29.74 12.96
C PRO A 5 -5.43 -28.41 12.30
N ARG A 6 -5.49 -28.37 10.95
CA ARG A 6 -5.41 -27.11 10.18
C ARG A 6 -6.59 -26.24 10.60
N SER A 7 -6.28 -25.03 11.09
CA SER A 7 -7.32 -24.03 11.40
C SER A 7 -8.19 -23.78 10.16
N THR A 8 -9.50 -23.60 10.36
CA THR A 8 -10.38 -23.23 9.26
C THR A 8 -10.01 -21.82 8.76
N PRO A 9 -10.20 -21.52 7.46
CA PRO A 9 -9.89 -20.19 6.92
C PRO A 9 -10.50 -19.03 7.72
N ALA A 10 -11.71 -19.21 8.26
CA ALA A 10 -12.38 -18.20 9.08
C ALA A 10 -11.69 -17.98 10.45
N SER A 11 -11.14 -19.03 11.06
CA SER A 11 -10.44 -18.90 12.37
C SER A 11 -9.06 -18.26 12.22
N ALA A 12 -8.34 -18.57 11.15
CA ALA A 12 -7.05 -17.93 10.86
C ALA A 12 -7.20 -16.43 10.56
N SER A 13 -8.25 -16.08 9.86
CA SER A 13 -8.64 -14.73 9.49
C SER A 13 -9.01 -13.84 10.69
N ALA A 14 -9.81 -14.38 11.61
CA ALA A 14 -10.16 -13.68 12.85
C ALA A 14 -8.92 -13.46 13.75
N SER A 15 -8.00 -14.41 13.75
CA SER A 15 -6.72 -14.31 14.47
C SER A 15 -5.85 -13.17 13.92
N ALA A 16 -5.71 -13.04 12.59
CA ALA A 16 -4.92 -11.98 11.96
C ALA A 16 -5.48 -10.58 12.26
N CYS A 17 -6.82 -10.42 12.24
CA CYS A 17 -7.47 -9.16 12.61
C CYS A 17 -7.21 -8.79 14.06
N ALA A 18 -7.34 -9.75 14.99
CA ALA A 18 -7.09 -9.53 16.41
C ALA A 18 -5.61 -9.20 16.68
N ALA A 19 -4.69 -9.89 16.01
CA ALA A 19 -3.25 -9.66 16.14
C ALA A 19 -2.85 -8.25 15.66
N LEU A 20 -3.34 -7.83 14.48
CA LEU A 20 -3.07 -6.47 13.96
C LEU A 20 -3.67 -5.40 14.88
N ARG A 21 -4.90 -5.62 15.38
CA ARG A 21 -5.53 -4.71 16.34
C ARG A 21 -4.70 -4.54 17.61
N ALA A 22 -4.25 -5.64 18.20
CA ALA A 22 -3.43 -5.61 19.39
C ALA A 22 -2.11 -4.88 19.14
N ALA A 23 -1.44 -5.15 18.01
CA ALA A 23 -0.19 -4.51 17.64
C ALA A 23 -0.34 -2.99 17.41
N LEU A 24 -1.46 -2.54 16.79
CA LEU A 24 -1.75 -1.11 16.61
C LEU A 24 -1.98 -0.41 17.95
N LEU A 25 -2.71 -1.03 18.87
CA LEU A 25 -3.01 -0.45 20.17
C LEU A 25 -1.81 -0.42 21.12
N ASP A 26 -0.86 -1.35 20.96
CA ASP A 26 0.38 -1.42 21.74
C ASP A 26 1.48 -0.49 21.19
N ALA A 27 1.44 -0.16 19.89
CA ALA A 27 2.44 0.67 19.27
C ALA A 27 2.31 2.15 19.69
N PRO A 28 3.43 2.84 19.92
CA PRO A 28 3.39 4.28 20.08
C PRO A 28 2.85 4.94 18.81
N PRO A 29 2.16 6.10 18.94
CA PRO A 29 1.73 6.85 17.76
C PRO A 29 2.93 7.29 16.94
N VAL A 30 2.75 7.41 15.63
CA VAL A 30 3.72 8.07 14.78
C VAL A 30 3.58 9.57 15.00
N THR A 31 4.60 10.19 15.54
CA THR A 31 4.61 11.64 15.82
C THR A 31 5.80 12.31 15.19
N VAL A 32 5.63 13.55 14.79
CA VAL A 32 6.74 14.44 14.42
C VAL A 32 6.82 15.56 15.43
N ASN A 33 7.97 15.72 16.07
CA ASN A 33 8.20 16.80 17.02
C ASN A 33 8.15 18.19 16.36
N SER A 34 8.42 18.24 15.06
CA SER A 34 8.26 19.40 14.21
C SER A 34 7.99 18.93 12.78
N VAL A 35 7.01 19.54 12.12
CA VAL A 35 6.79 19.33 10.69
C VAL A 35 7.96 20.01 9.96
N PRO A 36 8.72 19.26 9.14
CA PRO A 36 9.81 19.86 8.39
C PRO A 36 9.27 20.85 7.35
N ASP A 37 9.97 21.95 7.13
CA ASP A 37 9.71 22.74 5.93
C ASP A 37 10.20 21.95 4.73
N LEU A 38 9.26 21.37 3.99
CA LEU A 38 9.54 20.50 2.85
C LEU A 38 9.71 21.29 1.54
N GLY A 39 9.18 22.51 1.46
CA GLY A 39 9.05 23.18 0.18
C GLY A 39 8.33 22.28 -0.84
N ARG A 40 8.88 22.16 -2.04
CA ARG A 40 8.42 21.21 -3.07
C ARG A 40 9.12 19.87 -2.87
N ALA A 41 8.48 18.98 -2.13
CA ALA A 41 9.08 17.69 -1.84
C ALA A 41 8.75 16.63 -2.90
N VAL A 42 9.71 15.71 -3.07
CA VAL A 42 9.53 14.47 -3.81
C VAL A 42 9.85 13.29 -2.91
N PHE A 43 8.89 12.40 -2.77
CA PHE A 43 9.01 11.18 -1.97
C PHE A 43 9.48 10.04 -2.86
N VAL A 44 10.50 9.30 -2.43
CA VAL A 44 11.07 8.20 -3.21
C VAL A 44 11.15 6.92 -2.39
N GLY A 45 10.75 5.83 -3.01
CA GLY A 45 10.76 4.50 -2.40
C GLY A 45 10.69 3.41 -3.46
N SER A 46 10.57 2.16 -3.02
CA SER A 46 10.38 1.00 -3.89
C SER A 46 9.39 0.04 -3.25
N GLY A 47 8.50 -0.58 -4.04
CA GLY A 47 7.47 -1.50 -3.55
C GLY A 47 6.57 -0.82 -2.51
N ASP A 48 6.35 -1.48 -1.36
CA ASP A 48 5.50 -0.95 -0.27
C ASP A 48 5.90 0.47 0.18
N SER A 49 7.19 0.80 0.10
CA SER A 49 7.67 2.15 0.46
C SER A 49 7.26 3.20 -0.57
N LEU A 50 7.21 2.86 -1.86
CA LEU A 50 6.68 3.76 -2.88
C LEU A 50 5.17 3.93 -2.70
N ALA A 51 4.42 2.84 -2.51
CA ALA A 51 3.00 2.90 -2.22
C ALA A 51 2.70 3.80 -1.02
N SER A 52 3.48 3.67 0.09
CA SER A 52 3.36 4.58 1.24
C SER A 52 3.63 6.04 0.87
N GLY A 53 4.61 6.29 0.00
CA GLY A 53 4.97 7.62 -0.48
C GLY A 53 3.86 8.33 -1.26
N LEU A 54 2.97 7.56 -1.90
CA LEU A 54 1.85 8.12 -2.65
C LEU A 54 0.85 8.90 -1.77
N ILE A 55 0.80 8.66 -0.45
CA ILE A 55 0.05 9.50 0.50
C ILE A 55 0.43 10.99 0.36
N ALA A 56 1.67 11.30 0.08
CA ALA A 56 2.13 12.67 -0.06
C ALA A 56 1.46 13.45 -1.21
N THR A 57 0.86 12.74 -2.18
CA THR A 57 0.17 13.38 -3.31
C THR A 57 -1.11 14.11 -2.88
N GLU A 58 -1.76 13.68 -1.81
CA GLU A 58 -2.89 14.38 -1.18
C GLU A 58 -2.52 15.77 -0.65
N PHE A 59 -1.23 15.99 -0.39
CA PHE A 59 -0.68 17.24 0.14
C PHE A 59 0.06 18.06 -0.93
N GLY A 60 -0.14 17.73 -2.22
CA GLY A 60 0.45 18.44 -3.35
C GLY A 60 1.91 18.11 -3.62
N HIS A 61 2.48 17.10 -2.96
CA HIS A 61 3.81 16.60 -3.24
C HIS A 61 3.81 15.51 -4.32
N ARG A 62 4.98 15.06 -4.73
CA ARG A 62 5.14 13.99 -5.73
C ARG A 62 5.73 12.75 -5.08
N ALA A 63 5.37 11.58 -5.59
CA ALA A 63 6.02 10.32 -5.26
C ALA A 63 6.55 9.67 -6.53
N LEU A 64 7.77 9.13 -6.49
CA LEU A 64 8.44 8.48 -7.62
C LEU A 64 9.14 7.21 -7.16
N SER A 65 9.32 6.27 -8.08
CA SER A 65 10.22 5.17 -7.83
C SER A 65 11.65 5.69 -7.59
N ALA A 66 12.30 5.18 -6.55
CA ALA A 66 13.70 5.51 -6.33
C ALA A 66 14.60 5.08 -7.49
N GLY A 67 14.18 4.04 -8.24
CA GLY A 67 14.82 3.60 -9.48
C GLY A 67 14.79 4.68 -10.57
N ASP A 68 13.70 5.41 -10.71
CA ASP A 68 13.58 6.45 -11.74
C ASP A 68 14.62 7.56 -11.54
N VAL A 69 14.88 7.93 -10.27
CA VAL A 69 15.89 8.93 -9.94
C VAL A 69 17.30 8.38 -10.16
N THR A 70 17.58 7.16 -9.71
CA THR A 70 18.94 6.60 -9.73
C THR A 70 19.40 6.16 -11.13
N TRP A 71 18.50 5.62 -11.94
CA TRP A 71 18.84 5.17 -13.30
C TRP A 71 18.87 6.31 -14.30
N SER A 72 18.01 7.32 -14.15
CA SER A 72 18.10 8.53 -14.97
C SER A 72 19.28 9.41 -14.60
N GLN A 73 19.88 9.19 -13.41
CA GLN A 73 20.91 10.06 -12.81
C GLN A 73 20.48 11.52 -12.76
N THR A 74 19.18 11.76 -12.65
CA THR A 74 18.59 13.10 -12.71
C THR A 74 17.66 13.29 -11.53
N LEU A 75 17.89 14.35 -10.75
CA LEU A 75 16.99 14.75 -9.68
C LEU A 75 15.70 15.35 -10.29
N PRO A 76 14.56 15.15 -9.63
CA PRO A 76 13.30 15.75 -10.08
C PRO A 76 13.41 17.28 -10.19
N ALA A 77 12.93 17.83 -11.30
CA ALA A 77 12.93 19.27 -11.50
C ALA A 77 12.09 19.96 -10.41
N ALA A 78 12.56 21.12 -9.99
CA ALA A 78 11.92 21.96 -8.98
C ALA A 78 11.68 21.23 -7.64
N CYS A 79 12.60 20.38 -7.22
CA CYS A 79 12.59 19.68 -5.94
C CYS A 79 13.44 20.48 -4.93
N ASP A 80 12.86 20.80 -3.79
CA ASP A 80 13.57 21.47 -2.68
C ASP A 80 14.02 20.43 -1.64
N THR A 81 13.22 19.39 -1.44
CA THR A 81 13.49 18.30 -0.49
C THR A 81 13.25 16.92 -1.12
N LEU A 82 14.21 16.02 -1.00
CA LEU A 82 14.01 14.61 -1.32
C LEU A 82 13.74 13.79 -0.05
N VAL A 83 12.61 13.09 -0.01
CA VAL A 83 12.22 12.25 1.13
C VAL A 83 12.38 10.79 0.75
N GLY A 84 13.35 10.11 1.34
CA GLY A 84 13.60 8.69 1.12
C GLY A 84 12.79 7.82 2.09
N ILE A 85 12.09 6.82 1.58
CA ILE A 85 11.25 5.92 2.36
C ILE A 85 11.79 4.49 2.24
N SER A 86 12.10 3.86 3.37
CA SER A 86 12.47 2.45 3.44
C SER A 86 12.30 1.91 4.84
N HIS A 87 11.45 0.89 5.02
CA HIS A 87 11.23 0.28 6.33
C HIS A 87 12.55 -0.20 6.96
N SER A 88 13.34 -0.98 6.23
CA SER A 88 14.64 -1.48 6.70
C SER A 88 15.78 -0.45 6.62
N GLY A 89 15.57 0.66 5.94
CA GLY A 89 16.63 1.64 5.67
C GLY A 89 17.77 1.15 4.77
N THR A 90 17.61 -0.03 4.11
CA THR A 90 18.68 -0.66 3.31
C THR A 90 18.36 -0.79 1.83
N SER A 91 17.25 -0.21 1.35
CA SER A 91 16.87 -0.25 -0.07
C SER A 91 17.87 0.55 -0.91
N GLY A 92 18.62 -0.15 -1.75
CA GLY A 92 19.77 0.40 -2.47
C GLY A 92 19.44 1.62 -3.32
N ALA A 93 18.40 1.54 -4.14
CA ALA A 93 17.99 2.67 -4.97
C ALA A 93 17.57 3.89 -4.12
N THR A 94 16.83 3.68 -3.03
CA THR A 94 16.39 4.78 -2.14
C THR A 94 17.59 5.48 -1.48
N VAL A 95 18.55 4.71 -0.99
CA VAL A 95 19.78 5.27 -0.39
C VAL A 95 20.60 6.04 -1.43
N ARG A 96 20.76 5.50 -2.65
CA ARG A 96 21.47 6.19 -3.74
C ARG A 96 20.76 7.49 -4.13
N ALA A 97 19.44 7.48 -4.26
CA ALA A 97 18.67 8.68 -4.59
C ALA A 97 18.88 9.79 -3.53
N LEU A 98 18.86 9.41 -2.24
CA LEU A 98 19.09 10.36 -1.16
C LEU A 98 20.52 10.93 -1.17
N ARG A 99 21.53 10.09 -1.47
CA ARG A 99 22.92 10.57 -1.65
C ARG A 99 23.02 11.57 -2.80
N MET A 100 22.43 11.26 -3.95
CA MET A 100 22.40 12.19 -5.10
C MET A 100 21.79 13.54 -4.73
N ALA A 101 20.70 13.54 -3.97
CA ALA A 101 20.03 14.76 -3.53
C ALA A 101 20.94 15.56 -2.58
N ARG A 102 21.55 14.91 -1.60
CA ARG A 102 22.47 15.54 -0.65
C ARG A 102 23.70 16.12 -1.37
N ASP A 103 24.28 15.37 -2.30
CA ASP A 103 25.46 15.82 -3.05
C ASP A 103 25.14 17.02 -3.97
N ALA A 104 23.86 17.16 -4.37
CA ALA A 104 23.35 18.31 -5.10
C ALA A 104 22.91 19.47 -4.19
N GLY A 105 23.05 19.37 -2.88
CA GLY A 105 22.68 20.40 -1.91
C GLY A 105 21.19 20.52 -1.63
N LEU A 106 20.37 19.52 -1.98
CA LEU A 106 18.97 19.48 -1.59
C LEU A 106 18.83 19.01 -0.13
N LYS A 107 17.78 19.47 0.54
CA LYS A 107 17.41 18.94 1.84
C LYS A 107 16.99 17.47 1.70
N THR A 108 17.40 16.64 2.65
CA THR A 108 17.12 15.20 2.64
C THR A 108 16.45 14.74 3.94
N VAL A 109 15.37 13.97 3.80
CA VAL A 109 14.62 13.40 4.92
C VAL A 109 14.52 11.89 4.73
N ALA A 110 14.78 11.11 5.77
CA ALA A 110 14.56 9.67 5.78
C ALA A 110 13.32 9.33 6.61
N ILE A 111 12.43 8.47 6.07
CA ILE A 111 11.36 7.82 6.81
C ILE A 111 11.70 6.33 6.89
N THR A 112 11.94 5.81 8.10
CA THR A 112 12.40 4.43 8.31
C THR A 112 12.02 3.93 9.69
N SER A 113 12.00 2.59 9.89
CA SER A 113 11.88 2.02 11.23
C SER A 113 13.24 1.77 11.91
N GLN A 114 14.35 2.06 11.22
CA GLN A 114 15.71 1.76 11.69
C GLN A 114 16.54 3.02 11.87
N ALA A 115 16.77 3.40 13.14
CA ALA A 115 17.55 4.58 13.48
C ALA A 115 19.01 4.48 13.00
N SER A 116 19.56 3.27 12.99
CA SER A 116 20.90 2.98 12.50
C SER A 116 20.77 2.21 11.18
N SER A 117 20.82 2.94 10.08
CA SER A 117 20.70 2.35 8.74
C SER A 117 21.34 3.23 7.68
N PRO A 118 21.77 2.67 6.53
CA PRO A 118 22.33 3.44 5.43
C PRO A 118 21.46 4.60 4.96
N LEU A 119 20.13 4.49 5.05
CA LEU A 119 19.23 5.57 4.71
C LEU A 119 19.26 6.68 5.75
N ALA A 120 19.19 6.31 7.05
CA ALA A 120 19.27 7.26 8.16
C ALA A 120 20.61 8.02 8.16
N ASP A 121 21.72 7.31 7.91
CA ASP A 121 23.07 7.92 7.87
C ASP A 121 23.25 8.89 6.68
N THR A 122 22.38 8.78 5.66
CA THR A 122 22.46 9.62 4.46
C THR A 122 21.64 10.89 4.58
N ALA A 123 20.59 10.90 5.39
CA ALA A 123 19.64 12.02 5.49
C ALA A 123 20.09 13.11 6.46
N ASP A 124 19.69 14.36 6.18
CA ASP A 124 19.83 15.47 7.12
C ASP A 124 18.87 15.35 8.31
N GLU A 125 17.67 14.80 8.05
CA GLU A 125 16.66 14.56 9.07
C GLU A 125 16.14 13.12 8.98
N VAL A 126 15.92 12.47 10.12
CA VAL A 126 15.36 11.12 10.20
C VAL A 126 14.03 11.16 10.94
N ARG A 127 13.02 10.57 10.32
CA ARG A 127 11.70 10.34 10.91
C ARG A 127 11.51 8.84 11.15
N LEU A 128 11.55 8.46 12.42
CA LEU A 128 11.38 7.06 12.80
C LEU A 128 9.90 6.72 12.89
N VAL A 129 9.55 5.57 12.31
CA VAL A 129 8.24 4.97 12.48
C VAL A 129 8.37 3.71 13.33
N PRO A 130 7.37 3.40 14.18
CA PRO A 130 7.36 2.17 14.95
C PRO A 130 7.35 0.93 14.05
N THR A 131 7.89 -0.18 14.56
CA THR A 131 7.71 -1.50 13.97
C THR A 131 6.59 -2.21 14.71
N LEU A 132 5.51 -2.56 14.03
CA LEU A 132 4.44 -3.39 14.61
C LEU A 132 4.94 -4.83 14.77
N ARG A 133 4.73 -5.40 15.96
CA ARG A 133 5.06 -6.79 16.27
C ARG A 133 3.87 -7.68 15.96
N VAL A 134 3.70 -8.05 14.72
CA VAL A 134 2.62 -8.90 14.24
C VAL A 134 3.17 -9.88 13.21
N GLU A 135 2.73 -11.14 13.31
CA GLU A 135 3.02 -12.13 12.28
C GLU A 135 1.99 -12.03 11.18
N GLU A 136 2.43 -11.88 9.95
CA GLU A 136 1.58 -11.70 8.77
C GLU A 136 2.06 -12.64 7.66
N GLU A 137 1.15 -13.41 7.09
CA GLU A 137 1.45 -14.16 5.86
C GLU A 137 1.58 -13.23 4.65
N VAL A 138 0.67 -12.28 4.54
CA VAL A 138 0.75 -11.18 3.57
C VAL A 138 0.95 -9.89 4.38
N PRO A 139 2.11 -9.23 4.26
CA PRO A 139 2.46 -8.14 5.17
C PRO A 139 1.73 -6.83 4.83
N CYS A 140 1.25 -6.10 5.86
CA CYS A 140 0.78 -4.73 5.74
C CYS A 140 1.30 -3.78 6.84
N ALA A 141 1.74 -4.32 7.96
CA ALA A 141 2.14 -3.54 9.13
C ALA A 141 3.21 -2.49 8.82
N GLY A 142 4.21 -2.86 8.02
CA GLY A 142 5.26 -1.94 7.57
C GLY A 142 4.73 -0.78 6.74
N HIS A 143 3.83 -1.07 5.81
CA HIS A 143 3.19 -0.04 4.99
C HIS A 143 2.35 0.93 5.85
N VAL A 144 1.52 0.39 6.75
CA VAL A 144 0.67 1.21 7.64
C VAL A 144 1.51 2.22 8.44
N MET A 145 2.65 1.79 8.98
CA MET A 145 3.52 2.69 9.74
C MET A 145 4.25 3.70 8.85
N LEU A 146 4.78 3.26 7.71
CA LEU A 146 5.44 4.17 6.77
C LEU A 146 4.49 5.23 6.22
N ALA A 147 3.27 4.85 5.85
CA ALA A 147 2.26 5.76 5.33
C ALA A 147 1.82 6.79 6.38
N GLN A 148 1.69 6.39 7.66
CA GLN A 148 1.51 7.32 8.77
C GLN A 148 2.73 8.27 8.90
N GLY A 149 3.94 7.74 8.74
CA GLY A 149 5.16 8.56 8.74
C GLY A 149 5.17 9.60 7.63
N VAL A 150 4.72 9.25 6.44
CA VAL A 150 4.56 10.18 5.31
C VAL A 150 3.53 11.25 5.63
N ALA A 151 2.33 10.87 6.11
CA ALA A 151 1.28 11.80 6.50
C ALA A 151 1.76 12.77 7.59
N ALA A 152 2.45 12.27 8.63
CA ALA A 152 3.00 13.08 9.71
C ALA A 152 4.04 14.09 9.21
N VAL A 153 4.91 13.69 8.28
CA VAL A 153 5.89 14.57 7.64
C VAL A 153 5.20 15.65 6.79
N CYS A 154 4.03 15.36 6.22
CA CYS A 154 3.19 16.31 5.51
C CYS A 154 2.34 17.19 6.44
N GLY A 155 2.44 17.06 7.77
CA GLY A 155 1.78 17.92 8.74
C GLY A 155 0.46 17.38 9.31
N VAL A 156 0.14 16.12 9.05
CA VAL A 156 -1.05 15.46 9.62
C VAL A 156 -0.78 15.06 11.08
N ASP A 157 -1.73 15.29 11.96
CA ASP A 157 -1.72 14.70 13.31
C ASP A 157 -2.13 13.24 13.24
N THR A 158 -1.17 12.34 13.20
CA THR A 158 -1.38 10.89 13.16
C THR A 158 -1.52 10.24 14.54
N THR A 159 -1.52 11.03 15.61
CA THR A 159 -1.66 10.52 16.99
C THR A 159 -2.89 9.61 17.18
N PRO A 160 -4.09 9.92 16.65
CA PRO A 160 -5.26 9.08 16.81
C PRO A 160 -5.32 7.88 15.86
N PHE A 161 -4.44 7.78 14.86
CA PHE A 161 -4.61 6.86 13.72
C PHE A 161 -4.56 5.38 14.12
N ASN A 162 -3.63 4.99 15.00
CA ASN A 162 -3.54 3.60 15.44
C ASN A 162 -4.86 3.13 16.09
N GLN A 163 -5.44 3.97 16.96
CA GLN A 163 -6.69 3.66 17.64
C GLN A 163 -7.87 3.64 16.65
N ALA A 164 -7.98 4.64 15.78
CA ALA A 164 -9.04 4.73 14.79
C ALA A 164 -9.00 3.56 13.80
N LEU A 165 -7.81 3.20 13.32
CA LEU A 165 -7.63 2.05 12.44
C LEU A 165 -7.98 0.74 13.17
N ALA A 166 -7.52 0.56 14.41
CA ALA A 166 -7.85 -0.62 15.22
C ALA A 166 -9.37 -0.80 15.42
N GLN A 167 -10.10 0.29 15.58
CA GLN A 167 -11.56 0.29 15.69
C GLN A 167 -12.27 -0.10 14.39
N SER A 168 -11.70 0.25 13.24
CA SER A 168 -12.29 -0.02 11.94
C SER A 168 -12.09 -1.45 11.44
N LEU A 169 -11.16 -2.22 11.99
CA LEU A 169 -10.70 -3.50 11.44
C LEU A 169 -11.81 -4.55 11.28
N ASP A 170 -12.82 -4.60 12.16
CA ASP A 170 -13.92 -5.56 12.01
C ASP A 170 -14.78 -5.23 10.79
N GLY A 171 -15.06 -3.95 10.54
CA GLY A 171 -15.77 -3.49 9.35
C GLY A 171 -14.99 -3.76 8.06
N VAL A 172 -13.68 -3.46 8.09
CA VAL A 172 -12.75 -3.80 7.00
C VAL A 172 -12.79 -5.29 6.70
N ARG A 173 -12.71 -6.13 7.73
CA ARG A 173 -12.73 -7.58 7.60
C ARG A 173 -14.04 -8.09 7.01
N ALA A 174 -15.17 -7.62 7.53
CA ALA A 174 -16.48 -8.00 7.03
C ALA A 174 -16.67 -7.66 5.56
N THR A 175 -16.22 -6.47 5.14
CA THR A 175 -16.24 -6.01 3.75
C THR A 175 -15.40 -6.93 2.86
N VAL A 176 -14.17 -7.24 3.28
CA VAL A 176 -13.28 -8.13 2.53
C VAL A 176 -13.87 -9.53 2.39
N ASP A 177 -14.36 -10.12 3.49
CA ASP A 177 -14.92 -11.47 3.48
C ASP A 177 -16.14 -11.59 2.53
N ALA A 178 -16.96 -10.55 2.45
CA ALA A 178 -18.06 -10.50 1.50
C ALA A 178 -17.55 -10.55 0.05
N HIS A 179 -16.60 -9.68 -0.31
CA HIS A 179 -16.07 -9.64 -1.68
C HIS A 179 -15.30 -10.91 -2.05
N VAL A 180 -14.53 -11.50 -1.14
CA VAL A 180 -13.80 -12.76 -1.40
C VAL A 180 -14.75 -13.91 -1.66
N ARG A 181 -15.89 -14.00 -0.96
CA ARG A 181 -16.92 -15.01 -1.21
C ARG A 181 -17.49 -14.93 -2.62
N ASP A 182 -17.64 -13.70 -3.14
CA ASP A 182 -18.26 -13.44 -4.44
C ASP A 182 -17.27 -13.59 -5.62
N LEU A 183 -15.97 -13.78 -5.33
CA LEU A 183 -14.98 -14.03 -6.38
C LEU A 183 -15.27 -15.31 -7.15
N PRO A 184 -14.94 -15.37 -8.46
CA PRO A 184 -14.93 -16.62 -9.22
C PRO A 184 -14.13 -17.72 -8.51
N GLY A 185 -14.53 -18.98 -8.72
CA GLY A 185 -13.82 -20.13 -8.12
C GLY A 185 -12.44 -20.39 -8.73
N SER A 186 -12.14 -19.84 -9.90
CA SER A 186 -10.85 -19.94 -10.57
C SER A 186 -10.16 -18.57 -10.61
N ALA A 187 -8.83 -18.57 -10.52
CA ALA A 187 -8.03 -17.35 -10.64
C ALA A 187 -8.23 -16.70 -12.02
N PRO A 188 -8.33 -15.37 -12.09
CA PRO A 188 -8.35 -14.67 -13.36
C PRO A 188 -6.98 -14.74 -14.04
N ALA A 189 -6.95 -14.48 -15.35
CA ALA A 189 -5.70 -14.37 -16.11
C ALA A 189 -4.90 -13.14 -15.71
N ALA A 190 -5.60 -12.05 -15.41
CA ALA A 190 -5.00 -10.79 -14.94
C ALA A 190 -6.00 -9.97 -14.13
N VAL A 191 -5.49 -8.97 -13.41
CA VAL A 191 -6.28 -8.08 -12.55
C VAL A 191 -5.91 -6.62 -12.84
N SER A 192 -6.92 -5.77 -12.97
CA SER A 192 -6.75 -4.30 -12.93
C SER A 192 -7.34 -3.75 -11.63
N VAL A 193 -6.61 -2.89 -10.96
CA VAL A 193 -7.06 -2.15 -9.77
C VAL A 193 -7.26 -0.70 -10.14
N LEU A 194 -8.48 -0.22 -10.00
CA LEU A 194 -8.88 1.13 -10.37
C LEU A 194 -9.19 1.95 -9.13
N SER A 195 -8.68 3.16 -9.09
CA SER A 195 -8.99 4.13 -8.05
C SER A 195 -9.01 5.55 -8.62
N LEU A 196 -9.48 6.48 -7.82
CA LEU A 196 -9.19 7.90 -7.96
C LEU A 196 -7.95 8.28 -7.14
N PRO A 197 -7.37 9.47 -7.36
CA PRO A 197 -6.15 9.91 -6.67
C PRO A 197 -6.19 9.77 -5.14
N GLU A 198 -7.35 10.01 -4.52
CA GLU A 198 -7.56 9.91 -3.07
C GLU A 198 -7.36 8.51 -2.46
N LEU A 199 -7.17 7.49 -3.28
CA LEU A 199 -6.90 6.10 -2.87
C LEU A 199 -5.69 5.52 -3.61
N CYS A 200 -4.82 6.36 -4.16
CA CYS A 200 -3.71 5.88 -4.99
C CYS A 200 -2.70 5.06 -4.19
N SER A 201 -2.44 5.40 -2.93
CA SER A 201 -1.55 4.64 -2.06
C SER A 201 -2.10 3.24 -1.78
N GLY A 202 -3.35 3.15 -1.33
CA GLY A 202 -4.02 1.88 -1.10
C GLY A 202 -4.14 1.05 -2.37
N ALA A 203 -4.46 1.66 -3.51
CA ALA A 203 -4.59 0.95 -4.79
C ALA A 203 -3.28 0.34 -5.26
N ASP A 204 -2.18 1.09 -5.19
CA ASP A 204 -0.85 0.57 -5.52
C ASP A 204 -0.43 -0.56 -4.57
N PHE A 205 -0.77 -0.41 -3.29
CA PHE A 205 -0.55 -1.45 -2.30
C PHE A 205 -1.37 -2.73 -2.59
N TRP A 206 -2.62 -2.61 -3.04
CA TRP A 206 -3.42 -3.75 -3.48
C TRP A 206 -2.74 -4.52 -4.62
N VAL A 207 -2.18 -3.80 -5.60
CA VAL A 207 -1.42 -4.42 -6.69
C VAL A 207 -0.28 -5.27 -6.15
N LEU A 208 0.53 -4.69 -5.26
CA LEU A 208 1.66 -5.40 -4.65
C LEU A 208 1.21 -6.67 -3.91
N LYS A 209 0.17 -6.55 -3.08
CA LYS A 209 -0.30 -7.69 -2.27
C LYS A 209 -0.94 -8.80 -3.11
N LEU A 210 -1.67 -8.46 -4.16
CA LEU A 210 -2.21 -9.45 -5.09
C LEU A 210 -1.11 -10.18 -5.88
N ILE A 211 -0.06 -9.46 -6.29
CA ILE A 211 1.10 -10.10 -6.92
C ILE A 211 1.79 -11.03 -5.92
N GLU A 212 2.08 -10.56 -4.71
CA GLU A 212 2.78 -11.33 -3.67
C GLU A 212 1.99 -12.57 -3.23
N ALA A 213 0.69 -12.42 -2.97
CA ALA A 213 -0.14 -13.51 -2.46
C ALA A 213 -0.57 -14.49 -3.56
N CYS A 214 -0.93 -13.98 -4.74
CA CYS A 214 -1.56 -14.79 -5.78
C CYS A 214 -0.63 -15.13 -6.96
N GLY A 215 0.49 -14.41 -7.14
CA GLY A 215 1.38 -14.60 -8.29
C GLY A 215 0.68 -14.27 -9.62
N LEU A 216 -0.22 -13.31 -9.64
CA LEU A 216 -0.97 -12.88 -10.82
C LEU A 216 -0.32 -11.66 -11.47
N ALA A 217 -0.59 -11.45 -12.75
CA ALA A 217 -0.34 -10.19 -13.40
C ALA A 217 -1.38 -9.16 -12.92
N VAL A 218 -0.94 -8.13 -12.20
CA VAL A 218 -1.80 -7.09 -11.63
C VAL A 218 -1.23 -5.73 -11.99
N ARG A 219 -2.11 -4.77 -12.24
CA ARG A 219 -1.72 -3.37 -12.50
C ARG A 219 -2.69 -2.38 -11.88
N THR A 220 -2.22 -1.18 -11.53
CA THR A 220 -3.10 -0.03 -11.34
C THR A 220 -3.47 0.56 -12.69
N VAL A 221 -4.69 1.03 -12.81
CA VAL A 221 -5.17 1.77 -13.97
C VAL A 221 -5.99 2.97 -13.47
N PRO A 222 -5.66 4.20 -13.86
CA PRO A 222 -6.51 5.35 -13.57
C PRO A 222 -7.92 5.11 -14.10
N LEU A 223 -8.93 5.55 -13.36
CA LEU A 223 -10.33 5.28 -13.70
C LEU A 223 -10.70 5.67 -15.15
N GLU A 224 -10.24 6.83 -15.61
CA GLU A 224 -10.53 7.29 -16.98
C GLU A 224 -9.82 6.45 -18.05
N GLU A 225 -8.57 6.02 -17.78
CA GLU A 225 -7.80 5.19 -18.69
C GLU A 225 -8.38 3.79 -18.86
N SER A 226 -9.06 3.25 -17.86
CA SER A 226 -9.65 1.91 -17.94
C SER A 226 -10.65 1.75 -19.07
N GLY A 227 -11.39 2.81 -19.42
CA GLY A 227 -12.27 2.84 -20.60
C GLY A 227 -11.53 2.69 -21.91
N HIS A 228 -10.24 3.05 -21.96
CA HIS A 228 -9.38 2.96 -23.12
C HIS A 228 -8.51 1.70 -23.15
N VAL A 229 -8.35 1.03 -22.01
CA VAL A 229 -7.44 -0.11 -21.88
C VAL A 229 -8.21 -1.39 -21.55
N ASP A 230 -8.90 -1.43 -20.41
CA ASP A 230 -9.53 -2.65 -19.92
C ASP A 230 -10.77 -3.06 -20.73
N TYR A 231 -11.49 -2.09 -21.28
CA TYR A 231 -12.65 -2.37 -22.14
C TYR A 231 -12.28 -3.22 -23.36
N PHE A 232 -11.05 -3.05 -23.90
CA PHE A 232 -10.59 -3.79 -25.07
C PHE A 232 -9.97 -5.16 -24.76
N ILE A 233 -9.86 -5.55 -23.49
CA ILE A 233 -9.42 -6.91 -23.12
C ILE A 233 -10.42 -7.96 -23.64
N GLY A 234 -11.70 -7.57 -23.78
CA GLY A 234 -12.75 -8.45 -24.30
C GLY A 234 -13.13 -9.55 -23.30
N PRO A 235 -13.65 -10.69 -23.79
CA PRO A 235 -14.20 -11.76 -22.95
C PRO A 235 -13.10 -12.65 -22.35
N GLN A 236 -12.06 -12.06 -21.81
CA GLN A 236 -11.00 -12.77 -21.09
C GLN A 236 -11.40 -12.97 -19.63
N ALA A 237 -10.82 -13.97 -19.00
CA ALA A 237 -10.93 -14.16 -17.56
C ALA A 237 -10.16 -13.05 -16.82
N HIS A 238 -10.65 -11.83 -16.89
CA HIS A 238 -10.08 -10.62 -16.29
C HIS A 238 -10.93 -10.17 -15.12
N LEU A 239 -10.28 -9.76 -14.04
CA LEU A 239 -10.91 -9.18 -12.86
C LEU A 239 -10.57 -7.69 -12.78
N THR A 240 -11.59 -6.85 -12.76
CA THR A 240 -11.44 -5.42 -12.46
C THR A 240 -11.91 -5.16 -11.04
N LEU A 241 -11.00 -4.68 -10.20
CA LEU A 241 -11.26 -4.22 -8.84
C LEU A 241 -11.40 -2.70 -8.86
N GLN A 242 -12.57 -2.20 -8.49
CA GLN A 242 -12.83 -0.76 -8.38
C GLN A 242 -12.83 -0.36 -6.90
N LEU A 243 -11.80 0.37 -6.46
CA LEU A 243 -11.72 0.94 -5.12
C LEU A 243 -12.42 2.30 -5.13
N MET A 244 -13.61 2.36 -4.55
CA MET A 244 -14.47 3.53 -4.64
C MET A 244 -14.42 4.36 -3.36
N GLY A 245 -13.86 5.56 -3.45
CA GLY A 245 -13.92 6.60 -2.43
C GLY A 245 -15.22 7.40 -2.47
N PRO A 246 -15.25 8.58 -1.86
CA PRO A 246 -16.45 9.45 -1.82
C PRO A 246 -16.81 10.03 -3.18
N HIS A 247 -15.88 10.06 -4.12
CA HIS A 247 -16.06 10.72 -5.42
C HIS A 247 -16.25 9.71 -6.57
N GLY A 248 -16.75 10.18 -7.71
CA GLY A 248 -16.73 9.44 -8.96
C GLY A 248 -17.68 8.23 -9.06
N ARG A 249 -18.57 7.97 -8.09
CA ARG A 249 -19.44 6.81 -8.04
C ARG A 249 -20.11 6.48 -9.37
N SER A 250 -20.80 7.46 -9.94
CA SER A 250 -21.53 7.26 -11.20
C SER A 250 -20.60 6.88 -12.38
N ARG A 251 -19.34 7.31 -12.34
CA ARG A 251 -18.34 6.95 -13.36
C ARG A 251 -17.90 5.50 -13.17
N PHE A 252 -17.63 5.08 -11.94
CA PHE A 252 -17.34 3.68 -11.61
C PHE A 252 -18.47 2.74 -12.04
N ASP A 253 -19.72 3.09 -11.72
CA ASP A 253 -20.89 2.27 -12.03
C ASP A 253 -21.07 2.10 -13.55
N ARG A 254 -20.97 3.18 -14.33
CA ARG A 254 -21.06 3.12 -15.80
C ARG A 254 -19.94 2.28 -16.40
N LEU A 255 -18.71 2.42 -15.90
CA LEU A 255 -17.59 1.62 -16.37
C LEU A 255 -17.77 0.15 -16.00
N ALA A 256 -18.24 -0.14 -14.79
CA ALA A 256 -18.51 -1.51 -14.35
C ALA A 256 -19.56 -2.18 -15.26
N GLU A 257 -20.63 -1.47 -15.60
CA GLU A 257 -21.64 -1.96 -16.54
C GLU A 257 -21.02 -2.27 -17.91
N ALA A 258 -20.25 -1.33 -18.47
CA ALA A 258 -19.58 -1.52 -19.75
C ALA A 258 -18.62 -2.73 -19.74
N LEU A 259 -17.80 -2.89 -18.70
CA LEU A 259 -16.88 -4.02 -18.60
C LEU A 259 -17.60 -5.36 -18.48
N ARG A 260 -18.72 -5.41 -17.75
CA ARG A 260 -19.54 -6.64 -17.65
C ARG A 260 -20.12 -7.04 -18.99
N THR A 261 -20.47 -6.08 -19.87
CA THR A 261 -20.95 -6.41 -21.24
C THR A 261 -19.88 -7.10 -22.09
N THR A 262 -18.61 -6.95 -21.78
CA THR A 262 -17.50 -7.65 -22.43
C THR A 262 -17.19 -9.02 -21.81
N GLY A 263 -17.95 -9.46 -20.78
CA GLY A 263 -17.75 -10.73 -20.10
C GLY A 263 -16.71 -10.69 -18.98
N GLN A 264 -16.21 -9.52 -18.63
CA GLN A 264 -15.25 -9.37 -17.52
C GLN A 264 -15.94 -9.40 -16.16
N THR A 265 -15.22 -9.86 -15.14
CA THR A 265 -15.65 -9.79 -13.74
C THR A 265 -15.27 -8.43 -13.15
N VAL A 266 -16.26 -7.76 -12.55
CA VAL A 266 -16.03 -6.48 -11.86
C VAL A 266 -16.44 -6.59 -10.40
N CYS A 267 -15.51 -6.32 -9.50
CA CYS A 267 -15.72 -6.22 -8.06
C CYS A 267 -15.58 -4.75 -7.63
N GLN A 268 -16.65 -4.20 -7.06
CA GLN A 268 -16.70 -2.81 -6.60
C GLN A 268 -16.57 -2.78 -5.07
N VAL A 269 -15.43 -2.32 -4.57
CA VAL A 269 -15.15 -2.21 -3.13
C VAL A 269 -15.44 -0.78 -2.68
N ASP A 270 -16.50 -0.60 -1.92
CA ASP A 270 -16.86 0.71 -1.35
C ASP A 270 -16.03 0.97 -0.08
N THR A 271 -15.07 1.87 -0.20
CA THR A 271 -14.14 2.19 0.90
C THR A 271 -14.66 3.26 1.85
N ARG A 272 -15.78 3.93 1.52
CA ARG A 272 -16.31 5.07 2.31
C ARG A 272 -16.68 4.71 3.74
N HIS A 273 -17.01 3.45 3.97
CA HIS A 273 -17.46 2.94 5.26
C HIS A 273 -16.39 2.12 5.99
N LEU A 274 -15.16 2.07 5.46
CA LEU A 274 -14.07 1.36 6.12
C LEU A 274 -13.59 2.08 7.39
N THR A 275 -13.78 3.39 7.45
CA THR A 275 -13.42 4.23 8.61
C THR A 275 -14.52 5.24 8.89
N ASP A 276 -14.48 5.89 10.06
CA ASP A 276 -15.37 6.99 10.37
C ASP A 276 -15.08 8.19 9.44
N PRO A 277 -16.04 8.62 8.61
CA PRO A 277 -15.84 9.73 7.69
C PRO A 277 -15.75 11.10 8.40
N SER A 278 -16.10 11.17 9.67
CA SER A 278 -15.99 12.41 10.48
C SER A 278 -14.66 12.52 11.24
N ALA A 279 -13.81 11.49 11.15
CA ALA A 279 -12.50 11.51 11.80
C ALA A 279 -11.61 12.61 11.19
N PRO A 280 -10.76 13.26 11.98
CA PRO A 280 -9.71 14.11 11.42
C PRO A 280 -8.88 13.35 10.39
N ASP A 281 -8.56 14.02 9.27
CA ASP A 281 -7.80 13.42 8.17
C ASP A 281 -8.38 12.07 7.67
N ALA A 282 -9.72 11.97 7.64
CA ALA A 282 -10.46 10.77 7.25
C ALA A 282 -10.04 10.22 5.87
N ALA A 283 -9.54 11.05 4.97
CA ALA A 283 -9.05 10.62 3.67
C ALA A 283 -7.83 9.71 3.82
N VAL A 284 -6.82 10.15 4.56
CA VAL A 284 -5.60 9.34 4.84
C VAL A 284 -5.95 8.07 5.60
N LEU A 285 -6.78 8.19 6.64
CA LEU A 285 -7.19 7.02 7.44
C LEU A 285 -7.94 5.99 6.60
N ARG A 286 -8.79 6.43 5.68
CA ARG A 286 -9.49 5.55 4.73
C ARG A 286 -8.52 4.86 3.77
N ASP A 287 -7.52 5.57 3.26
CA ASP A 287 -6.51 4.97 2.38
C ASP A 287 -5.69 3.90 3.12
N LEU A 288 -5.31 4.14 4.38
CA LEU A 288 -4.68 3.13 5.26
C LEU A 288 -5.59 1.91 5.46
N ALA A 289 -6.87 2.11 5.76
CA ALA A 289 -7.83 1.02 5.90
C ALA A 289 -8.03 0.26 4.58
N THR A 290 -7.96 0.97 3.44
CA THR A 290 -8.00 0.38 2.11
C THR A 290 -6.77 -0.50 1.87
N ALA A 291 -5.58 -0.10 2.30
CA ALA A 291 -4.37 -0.92 2.21
C ALA A 291 -4.50 -2.21 3.05
N VAL A 292 -5.01 -2.12 4.28
CA VAL A 292 -5.29 -3.31 5.11
C VAL A 292 -6.30 -4.24 4.45
N ALA A 293 -7.37 -3.67 3.87
CA ALA A 293 -8.36 -4.44 3.11
C ALA A 293 -7.70 -5.19 1.95
N GLY A 294 -6.75 -4.56 1.24
CA GLY A 294 -5.99 -5.17 0.15
C GLY A 294 -5.20 -6.40 0.56
N THR A 295 -4.54 -6.33 1.70
CA THR A 295 -3.81 -7.46 2.27
C THR A 295 -4.73 -8.65 2.56
N TRP A 296 -5.83 -8.41 3.25
CA TRP A 296 -6.77 -9.47 3.60
C TRP A 296 -7.53 -10.01 2.40
N PHE A 297 -7.84 -9.14 1.42
CA PHE A 297 -8.43 -9.56 0.15
C PHE A 297 -7.46 -10.47 -0.63
N ALA A 298 -6.20 -10.08 -0.76
CA ALA A 298 -5.19 -10.85 -1.47
C ALA A 298 -4.96 -12.22 -0.82
N HIS A 299 -4.90 -12.28 0.52
CA HIS A 299 -4.82 -13.52 1.28
C HIS A 299 -6.05 -14.42 1.03
N GLY A 300 -7.25 -13.87 1.17
CA GLY A 300 -8.50 -14.61 0.94
C GLY A 300 -8.66 -15.09 -0.50
N ALA A 301 -8.28 -14.26 -1.47
CA ALA A 301 -8.30 -14.59 -2.89
C ALA A 301 -7.31 -15.74 -3.21
N ALA A 302 -6.09 -15.70 -2.64
CA ALA A 302 -5.13 -16.77 -2.80
C ALA A 302 -5.66 -18.11 -2.29
N LEU A 303 -6.27 -18.14 -1.10
CA LEU A 303 -6.91 -19.34 -0.56
C LEU A 303 -8.05 -19.84 -1.44
N ARG A 304 -8.93 -18.93 -1.91
CA ARG A 304 -10.05 -19.27 -2.78
C ARG A 304 -9.62 -19.90 -4.11
N TRP A 305 -8.48 -19.44 -4.64
CA TRP A 305 -7.93 -19.94 -5.90
C TRP A 305 -6.92 -21.08 -5.72
N GLY A 306 -6.83 -21.64 -4.50
CA GLY A 306 -5.96 -22.77 -4.18
C GLY A 306 -4.47 -22.44 -4.30
N ARG A 307 -4.10 -21.18 -4.09
CA ARG A 307 -2.70 -20.73 -4.08
C ARG A 307 -2.21 -20.58 -2.63
N PRO A 308 -0.94 -20.94 -2.33
CA PRO A 308 -0.36 -20.60 -1.04
C PRO A 308 -0.32 -19.06 -0.93
N PRO A 309 -0.87 -18.47 0.16
CA PRO A 309 -1.01 -17.01 0.26
C PRO A 309 0.29 -16.32 0.69
N PHE A 310 1.43 -16.83 0.23
CA PHE A 310 2.74 -16.31 0.56
C PHE A 310 3.59 -16.19 -0.69
N ARG A 311 3.88 -14.96 -1.09
CA ARG A 311 4.73 -14.59 -2.23
C ARG A 311 4.46 -15.37 -3.52
N GLY A 312 3.19 -15.69 -3.78
CA GLY A 312 2.79 -16.39 -5.00
C GLY A 312 3.43 -17.75 -5.22
N GLY A 313 4.04 -18.35 -4.19
CA GLY A 313 4.83 -19.57 -4.32
C GLY A 313 6.24 -19.35 -4.86
N ALA A 314 6.79 -18.12 -4.80
CA ALA A 314 8.16 -17.84 -5.18
C ALA A 314 9.13 -18.72 -4.39
N VAL A 315 10.04 -19.38 -5.10
CA VAL A 315 11.02 -20.30 -4.51
C VAL A 315 12.26 -19.58 -3.99
N ASN A 316 12.57 -18.41 -4.53
CA ASN A 316 13.73 -17.62 -4.11
C ASN A 316 13.27 -16.41 -3.29
N MET A 317 13.54 -16.47 -2.01
CA MET A 317 13.15 -15.47 -1.00
C MET A 317 14.27 -14.49 -0.65
N ASP A 318 15.39 -14.60 -1.33
CA ASP A 318 16.62 -13.90 -1.05
C ASP A 318 16.55 -12.47 -1.50
N ALA A 319 15.80 -11.67 -1.55
CA ALA A 319 15.70 -10.24 -1.91
C ALA A 319 17.07 -9.48 -2.12
N ARG A 320 18.20 -10.19 -2.32
CA ARG A 320 19.52 -9.55 -2.54
C ARG A 320 19.51 -8.61 -3.73
N HIS A 321 18.72 -8.93 -4.77
CA HIS A 321 18.57 -8.12 -5.98
C HIS A 321 18.00 -6.71 -5.74
N ILE A 322 17.39 -6.44 -4.57
CA ILE A 322 16.87 -5.12 -4.19
C ILE A 322 17.66 -4.45 -3.05
N LYS A 323 18.67 -5.15 -2.51
CA LYS A 323 19.55 -4.58 -1.47
C LYS A 323 20.64 -3.72 -2.10
N LEU A 324 21.32 -2.94 -1.27
CA LEU A 324 22.57 -2.32 -1.69
C LEU A 324 23.54 -3.42 -2.12
N ASP A 325 24.16 -3.24 -3.28
CA ASP A 325 25.35 -4.01 -3.62
C ASP A 325 26.42 -3.64 -2.58
N SER A 326 26.88 -4.66 -1.86
CA SER A 326 27.92 -4.53 -0.83
C SER A 326 29.27 -4.23 -1.48
#